data_763e78c7ae7e5354df43f45a5b141c3b
#
_entry.id   763e78c7ae7e5354df43f45a5b141c3b
#
_cell.length_a   1.000
_cell.length_b   1.000
_cell.length_c   1.000
_cell.angle_alpha   90.00
_cell.angle_beta   90.00
_cell.angle_gamma   90.00
#
_symmetry.space_group_name_H-M   'P 1'
#
loop_
_entity.id
_entity.type
_entity.pdbx_description
1 polymer ?
#
loop_
_entity_poly.entity_id
_entity_poly.type
_entity_poly.pdbx_seq_one_letter_code
_entity_poly.pdbx_strand_id
1 'polypeptide(L)'
;MQDNLWQTVLGEIELTVSRASFITWFKNTRLLRNKDNILIIGVPNVFIKQQFERKHNQLVCEVLAKNGVKPERIEYKIHSAISLPKKTEDETIILRSSQQDDSTPSTISRPATTTLTHTYRQGLNERYTFDNFIVGSGNELAYAACQAIAQNPGTKYNPLFIYGGVGIGKTHLIQAVGNAVMANKPGAHVVYVSTEQFVQEFLDAIRYKKNTDFAGYYRTADVLIIDDVQFIAGKEKTQEEFFHTFNALHQANKQVIISSDKPPKDIPTLEDRLRSRFAWGMSIDMQNPDFETRCAILQTKAHVHDVPLPPPVVEYLANLVQTNIRELEGVLNQLLAFCEMRGLAPDLQIASSLLGNARSRPKHISAKQIIERTAKHFQIPMEDILGPKRDKDIVIPRQVAMYILRSELHLSFPKIARELGRKDHTTAIHSVEKIEKEVSFDADIKAAVAEIKERLYA
;
A
#
# COMPACT_ATOMS: atom_id res chain seq x y z
N MET A 1 -37.81 12.38 13.02
CA MET A 1 -38.48 11.85 11.82
C MET A 1 -37.64 11.96 10.53
N GLN A 2 -36.80 12.99 10.37
CA GLN A 2 -36.01 13.17 9.12
C GLN A 2 -34.85 12.17 8.97
N ASP A 3 -34.19 11.79 10.06
CA ASP A 3 -33.06 10.83 10.02
C ASP A 3 -33.51 9.40 9.66
N ASN A 4 -34.73 9.02 10.02
CA ASN A 4 -35.25 7.67 9.68
C ASN A 4 -35.45 7.48 8.17
N LEU A 5 -35.88 8.52 7.43
CA LEU A 5 -36.09 8.42 5.99
C LEU A 5 -34.77 8.10 5.25
N TRP A 6 -33.70 8.84 5.55
CA TRP A 6 -32.42 8.63 4.88
C TRP A 6 -31.78 7.29 5.23
N GLN A 7 -31.93 6.84 6.48
CA GLN A 7 -31.47 5.51 6.88
C GLN A 7 -32.20 4.40 6.13
N THR A 8 -33.52 4.54 5.91
CA THR A 8 -34.29 3.59 5.11
C THR A 8 -33.84 3.58 3.65
N VAL A 9 -33.62 4.77 3.07
CA VAL A 9 -33.09 4.91 1.71
C VAL A 9 -31.68 4.32 1.57
N LEU A 10 -30.79 4.56 2.54
CA LEU A 10 -29.46 3.94 2.58
C LEU A 10 -29.54 2.41 2.67
N GLY A 11 -30.44 1.87 3.48
CA GLY A 11 -30.65 0.42 3.59
C GLY A 11 -31.08 -0.22 2.26
N GLU A 12 -31.96 0.44 1.48
CA GLU A 12 -32.36 -0.05 0.17
C GLU A 12 -31.25 0.10 -0.88
N ILE A 13 -30.48 1.19 -0.82
CA ILE A 13 -29.31 1.39 -1.69
C ILE A 13 -28.26 0.30 -1.40
N GLU A 14 -28.02 -0.05 -0.13
CA GLU A 14 -27.07 -1.11 0.27
C GLU A 14 -27.45 -2.48 -0.32
N LEU A 15 -28.74 -2.74 -0.51
CA LEU A 15 -29.23 -3.96 -1.17
C LEU A 15 -29.11 -3.93 -2.70
N THR A 16 -28.98 -2.73 -3.29
CA THR A 16 -29.01 -2.53 -4.75
C THR A 16 -27.61 -2.41 -5.36
N VAL A 17 -26.65 -1.86 -4.60
CA VAL A 17 -25.26 -1.67 -5.07
C VAL A 17 -24.31 -2.64 -4.36
N SER A 18 -23.09 -2.82 -4.91
CA SER A 18 -22.09 -3.61 -4.21
C SER A 18 -21.75 -2.98 -2.85
N ARG A 19 -21.42 -3.80 -1.86
CA ARG A 19 -21.05 -3.33 -0.52
C ARG A 19 -19.89 -2.35 -0.55
N ALA A 20 -18.93 -2.55 -1.44
CA ALA A 20 -17.81 -1.62 -1.66
C ALA A 20 -18.29 -0.25 -2.14
N SER A 21 -19.16 -0.23 -3.17
CA SER A 21 -19.77 1.01 -3.67
C SER A 21 -20.60 1.71 -2.59
N PHE A 22 -21.35 0.97 -1.79
CA PHE A 22 -22.11 1.55 -0.68
C PHE A 22 -21.21 2.23 0.35
N ILE A 23 -20.16 1.55 0.79
CA ILE A 23 -19.22 2.07 1.79
C ILE A 23 -18.50 3.31 1.26
N THR A 24 -18.05 3.27 0.00
CA THR A 24 -17.28 4.36 -0.61
C THR A 24 -18.12 5.59 -0.88
N TRP A 25 -19.35 5.42 -1.37
CA TRP A 25 -20.15 6.55 -1.88
C TRP A 25 -21.26 6.99 -0.94
N PHE A 26 -21.96 6.07 -0.25
CA PHE A 26 -23.20 6.34 0.45
C PHE A 26 -23.08 6.37 1.96
N LYS A 27 -22.20 5.56 2.57
CA LYS A 27 -22.09 5.38 4.03
C LYS A 27 -21.95 6.68 4.82
N ASN A 28 -21.22 7.65 4.28
CA ASN A 28 -20.91 8.92 4.97
C ASN A 28 -21.81 10.07 4.48
N THR A 29 -22.98 9.76 3.92
CA THR A 29 -23.97 10.75 3.51
C THR A 29 -25.09 10.86 4.53
N ARG A 30 -25.71 12.04 4.62
CA ARG A 30 -26.84 12.28 5.52
C ARG A 30 -27.83 13.25 4.94
N LEU A 31 -29.08 13.18 5.37
CA LEU A 31 -30.10 14.16 5.01
C LEU A 31 -29.93 15.40 5.86
N LEU A 32 -29.62 16.54 5.23
CA LEU A 32 -29.45 17.82 5.91
C LEU A 32 -30.78 18.57 6.04
N ARG A 33 -31.63 18.49 5.03
CA ARG A 33 -32.92 19.22 5.00
C ARG A 33 -33.90 18.53 4.06
N ASN A 34 -35.15 18.48 4.50
CA ASN A 34 -36.28 18.07 3.68
C ASN A 34 -37.38 19.13 3.91
N LYS A 35 -37.47 20.12 3.04
CA LYS A 35 -38.46 21.23 3.14
C LYS A 35 -38.79 21.75 1.75
N ASP A 36 -40.03 22.17 1.55
CA ASP A 36 -40.50 22.79 0.32
C ASP A 36 -40.23 21.95 -0.95
N ASN A 37 -40.42 20.63 -0.85
CA ASN A 37 -40.19 19.67 -1.95
C ASN A 37 -38.73 19.60 -2.46
N ILE A 38 -37.78 20.22 -1.72
CA ILE A 38 -36.33 20.20 -1.99
C ILE A 38 -35.66 19.31 -0.95
N LEU A 39 -34.90 18.33 -1.43
CA LEU A 39 -34.12 17.43 -0.58
C LEU A 39 -32.65 17.85 -0.63
N ILE A 40 -32.05 18.17 0.52
CA ILE A 40 -30.62 18.51 0.61
C ILE A 40 -29.90 17.36 1.30
N ILE A 41 -29.02 16.68 0.53
CA ILE A 41 -28.20 15.58 0.99
C ILE A 41 -26.79 16.09 1.26
N GLY A 42 -26.31 15.84 2.48
CA GLY A 42 -24.94 16.13 2.88
C GLY A 42 -24.00 15.04 2.41
N VAL A 43 -22.95 15.43 1.72
CA VAL A 43 -21.89 14.56 1.23
C VAL A 43 -20.54 15.00 1.76
N PRO A 44 -19.57 14.09 2.00
CA PRO A 44 -18.33 14.42 2.70
C PRO A 44 -17.38 15.33 1.90
N ASN A 45 -17.42 15.31 0.56
CA ASN A 45 -16.52 16.12 -0.28
C ASN A 45 -17.10 16.44 -1.66
N VAL A 46 -16.40 17.31 -2.40
CA VAL A 46 -16.80 17.77 -3.75
C VAL A 46 -16.88 16.62 -4.75
N PHE A 47 -15.99 15.65 -4.65
CA PHE A 47 -15.92 14.52 -5.59
C PHE A 47 -17.15 13.62 -5.44
N ILE A 48 -17.51 13.26 -4.21
CA ILE A 48 -18.73 12.49 -3.94
C ILE A 48 -19.95 13.28 -4.41
N LYS A 49 -19.99 14.61 -4.18
CA LYS A 49 -21.05 15.46 -4.72
C LYS A 49 -21.21 15.30 -6.24
N GLN A 50 -20.12 15.40 -7.00
CA GLN A 50 -20.15 15.28 -8.45
C GLN A 50 -20.52 13.88 -8.94
N GLN A 51 -20.06 12.84 -8.24
CA GLN A 51 -20.45 11.45 -8.57
C GLN A 51 -21.96 11.23 -8.31
N PHE A 52 -22.49 11.79 -7.23
CA PHE A 52 -23.93 11.76 -6.98
C PHE A 52 -24.70 12.49 -8.09
N GLU A 53 -24.29 13.69 -8.47
CA GLU A 53 -24.93 14.46 -9.53
C GLU A 53 -24.87 13.76 -10.92
N ARG A 54 -23.76 13.08 -11.24
CA ARG A 54 -23.54 12.44 -12.54
C ARG A 54 -24.03 11.00 -12.65
N LYS A 55 -23.75 10.16 -11.65
CA LYS A 55 -23.97 8.71 -11.73
C LYS A 55 -25.03 8.18 -10.79
N HIS A 56 -25.12 8.72 -9.56
CA HIS A 56 -25.96 8.14 -8.53
C HIS A 56 -27.29 8.87 -8.31
N ASN A 57 -27.49 10.02 -8.96
CA ASN A 57 -28.71 10.81 -8.78
C ASN A 57 -29.98 10.03 -9.20
N GLN A 58 -29.91 9.28 -10.31
CA GLN A 58 -31.02 8.47 -10.78
C GLN A 58 -31.38 7.37 -9.75
N LEU A 59 -30.39 6.64 -9.25
CA LEU A 59 -30.60 5.60 -8.23
C LEU A 59 -31.21 6.18 -6.95
N VAL A 60 -30.73 7.32 -6.49
CA VAL A 60 -31.27 8.01 -5.32
C VAL A 60 -32.72 8.42 -5.55
N CYS A 61 -33.05 8.97 -6.72
CA CYS A 61 -34.44 9.32 -7.08
C CYS A 61 -35.36 8.10 -7.12
N GLU A 62 -34.91 6.98 -7.69
CA GLU A 62 -35.67 5.74 -7.76
C GLU A 62 -35.98 5.16 -6.38
N VAL A 63 -35.00 5.13 -5.50
CA VAL A 63 -35.15 4.63 -4.12
C VAL A 63 -36.02 5.58 -3.28
N LEU A 64 -35.87 6.89 -3.43
CA LEU A 64 -36.73 7.88 -2.78
C LEU A 64 -38.19 7.73 -3.23
N ALA A 65 -38.43 7.53 -4.52
CA ALA A 65 -39.77 7.32 -5.06
C ALA A 65 -40.44 6.06 -4.50
N LYS A 66 -39.68 4.96 -4.31
CA LYS A 66 -40.17 3.73 -3.65
C LYS A 66 -40.59 3.97 -2.21
N ASN A 67 -39.90 4.87 -1.51
CA ASN A 67 -40.22 5.27 -0.13
C ASN A 67 -41.28 6.38 -0.05
N GLY A 68 -41.99 6.64 -1.15
CA GLY A 68 -43.10 7.60 -1.19
C GLY A 68 -42.68 9.08 -1.21
N VAL A 69 -41.41 9.37 -1.40
CA VAL A 69 -40.84 10.75 -1.46
C VAL A 69 -40.46 11.06 -2.90
N LYS A 70 -41.13 12.04 -3.49
CA LYS A 70 -40.85 12.54 -4.85
C LYS A 70 -40.44 14.01 -4.77
N PRO A 71 -39.15 14.30 -4.49
CA PRO A 71 -38.70 15.69 -4.45
C PRO A 71 -38.68 16.30 -5.86
N GLU A 72 -39.02 17.56 -5.98
CA GLU A 72 -38.87 18.33 -7.23
C GLU A 72 -37.39 18.52 -7.58
N ARG A 73 -36.56 18.65 -6.54
CA ARG A 73 -35.12 18.87 -6.70
C ARG A 73 -34.33 18.21 -5.56
N ILE A 74 -33.22 17.57 -5.94
CA ILE A 74 -32.21 17.07 -4.98
C ILE A 74 -30.98 17.93 -5.13
N GLU A 75 -30.51 18.48 -3.99
CA GLU A 75 -29.27 19.24 -3.90
C GLU A 75 -28.26 18.50 -3.04
N TYR A 76 -27.03 18.40 -3.51
CA TYR A 76 -25.93 17.81 -2.76
C TYR A 76 -25.04 18.94 -2.20
N LYS A 77 -24.90 18.99 -0.87
CA LYS A 77 -24.05 19.99 -0.19
C LYS A 77 -22.94 19.30 0.59
N ILE A 78 -21.75 19.88 0.51
CA ILE A 78 -20.61 19.37 1.27
C ILE A 78 -20.90 19.61 2.76
N HIS A 79 -20.75 18.55 3.54
CA HIS A 79 -20.93 18.59 4.97
C HIS A 79 -19.82 17.78 5.64
N SER A 80 -18.84 18.46 6.23
CA SER A 80 -17.74 17.85 6.98
C SER A 80 -18.30 17.20 8.24
N ALA A 81 -18.30 15.87 8.28
CA ALA A 81 -18.76 15.06 9.41
C ALA A 81 -17.71 14.95 10.53
N ILE A 82 -16.80 15.90 10.65
CA ILE A 82 -15.82 15.95 11.74
C ILE A 82 -16.20 17.11 12.67
N SER A 83 -17.18 16.87 13.53
CA SER A 83 -17.27 17.58 14.78
C SER A 83 -16.54 16.76 15.84
N LEU A 84 -15.24 16.97 15.97
CA LEU A 84 -14.56 16.71 17.23
C LEU A 84 -15.30 17.53 18.31
N PRO A 85 -15.59 16.96 19.49
CA PRO A 85 -16.17 17.75 20.59
C PRO A 85 -15.18 18.86 20.91
N LYS A 86 -15.59 20.12 20.72
CA LYS A 86 -14.90 21.26 21.26
C LYS A 86 -14.83 21.09 22.77
N LYS A 87 -13.63 20.83 23.29
CA LYS A 87 -13.33 21.08 24.69
C LYS A 87 -13.55 22.58 24.91
N THR A 88 -14.52 22.90 25.74
CA THR A 88 -14.72 24.21 26.32
C THR A 88 -13.41 24.63 27.00
N GLU A 89 -12.81 25.69 26.49
CA GLU A 89 -11.82 26.46 27.20
C GLU A 89 -12.55 27.19 28.29
N ASP A 90 -12.30 26.80 29.53
CA ASP A 90 -12.33 27.67 30.72
C ASP A 90 -11.67 26.88 31.86
N GLU A 91 -10.40 27.15 32.05
CA GLU A 91 -9.79 27.22 33.38
C GLU A 91 -8.35 27.72 33.25
N THR A 92 -8.22 28.98 33.62
CA THR A 92 -7.00 29.74 33.81
C THR A 92 -6.14 29.05 34.88
N ILE A 93 -5.01 28.46 34.51
CA ILE A 93 -4.04 28.00 35.50
C ILE A 93 -3.03 29.10 35.73
N ILE A 94 -3.14 29.68 36.93
CA ILE A 94 -2.22 30.63 37.54
C ILE A 94 -0.89 29.94 37.82
N LEU A 95 0.18 30.44 37.19
CA LEU A 95 1.55 30.12 37.55
C LEU A 95 1.85 30.65 38.96
N ARG A 96 2.12 29.75 39.90
CA ARG A 96 2.81 30.11 41.15
C ARG A 96 4.16 29.40 41.19
N SER A 97 5.20 30.19 41.06
CA SER A 97 6.57 29.92 41.49
C SER A 97 6.67 29.88 43.00
N SER A 98 7.32 28.91 43.60
CA SER A 98 7.97 29.03 44.90
C SER A 98 9.02 27.92 45.07
N GLN A 99 10.21 28.29 45.00
CA GLN A 99 11.42 28.20 45.85
C GLN A 99 11.48 27.04 46.86
N GLN A 100 12.57 26.32 46.72
CA GLN A 100 13.54 25.72 47.67
C GLN A 100 13.08 25.58 49.12
N ASP A 101 13.29 24.36 49.66
CA ASP A 101 14.21 24.18 50.81
C ASP A 101 14.63 22.71 51.01
N ASP A 102 15.85 22.59 51.49
CA ASP A 102 16.67 21.43 51.83
C ASP A 102 16.07 20.48 52.88
N SER A 103 16.35 19.20 52.75
CA SER A 103 17.06 18.38 53.77
C SER A 103 17.05 16.90 53.46
N THR A 104 18.23 16.31 53.44
CA THR A 104 18.64 14.91 53.39
C THR A 104 18.29 14.13 54.70
N PRO A 105 18.57 12.81 54.86
CA PRO A 105 19.04 11.76 53.93
C PRO A 105 18.39 10.37 54.13
N SER A 106 18.79 9.45 53.20
CA SER A 106 18.99 8.00 53.46
C SER A 106 17.80 7.05 53.39
N THR A 107 17.69 6.38 52.25
CA THR A 107 17.68 4.90 52.26
C THR A 107 18.16 4.37 50.90
N ILE A 108 19.18 3.53 50.97
CA ILE A 108 19.73 2.78 49.82
C ILE A 108 18.66 1.80 49.35
N SER A 109 17.98 2.16 48.29
CA SER A 109 17.15 1.21 47.53
C SER A 109 17.99 0.68 46.39
N ARG A 110 18.16 -0.64 46.39
CA ARG A 110 18.74 -1.44 45.29
C ARG A 110 18.30 -0.92 43.95
N PRO A 111 19.19 -0.93 42.95
CA PRO A 111 18.78 -0.61 41.60
C PRO A 111 17.70 -1.61 41.19
N ALA A 112 16.49 -1.15 41.04
CA ALA A 112 15.46 -1.88 40.36
C ALA A 112 16.02 -2.27 38.99
N THR A 113 16.07 -3.56 38.76
CA THR A 113 16.31 -4.16 37.44
C THR A 113 15.48 -3.34 36.46
N THR A 114 16.14 -2.57 35.61
CA THR A 114 15.52 -1.89 34.50
C THR A 114 14.96 -3.00 33.61
N THR A 115 13.74 -3.39 33.90
CA THR A 115 12.88 -4.02 32.91
C THR A 115 12.91 -3.04 31.76
N LEU A 116 13.49 -3.43 30.64
CA LEU A 116 13.40 -2.71 29.37
C LEU A 116 11.91 -2.52 29.14
N THR A 117 11.39 -1.38 29.57
CA THR A 117 10.01 -1.00 29.36
C THR A 117 9.84 -0.89 27.87
N HIS A 118 9.19 -1.89 27.29
CA HIS A 118 8.88 -2.02 25.87
C HIS A 118 7.85 -0.98 25.38
N THR A 119 7.83 0.20 25.95
CA THR A 119 7.02 1.33 25.53
C THR A 119 7.28 1.75 24.07
N TYR A 120 8.31 1.19 23.44
CA TYR A 120 8.72 1.46 22.06
C TYR A 120 8.07 0.52 21.04
N ARG A 121 7.23 -0.43 21.43
CA ARG A 121 6.93 -1.61 20.60
C ARG A 121 5.51 -1.81 20.17
N GLN A 122 4.61 -0.90 20.39
CA GLN A 122 3.30 -1.08 19.77
C GLN A 122 3.35 -0.89 18.25
N GLY A 123 4.42 -0.30 17.70
CA GLY A 123 4.74 -0.27 16.25
C GLY A 123 3.60 0.18 15.35
N LEU A 124 2.41 0.37 15.91
CA LEU A 124 1.21 0.73 15.21
C LEU A 124 1.22 2.23 14.87
N ASN A 125 0.93 2.53 13.62
CA ASN A 125 0.72 3.89 13.18
C ASN A 125 -0.75 4.27 13.39
N GLU A 126 -1.02 5.24 14.26
CA GLU A 126 -2.37 5.71 14.59
C GLU A 126 -3.15 6.24 13.36
N ARG A 127 -2.45 6.62 12.30
CA ARG A 127 -3.07 7.06 11.04
C ARG A 127 -3.73 5.93 10.25
N TYR A 128 -3.35 4.68 10.53
CA TYR A 128 -3.91 3.52 9.84
C TYR A 128 -5.18 3.05 10.55
N THR A 129 -6.30 3.60 10.13
CA THR A 129 -7.63 3.28 10.66
C THR A 129 -8.53 2.72 9.56
N PHE A 130 -9.61 2.05 9.94
CA PHE A 130 -10.62 1.61 8.99
C PHE A 130 -11.33 2.78 8.30
N ASP A 131 -11.45 3.92 8.98
CA ASP A 131 -12.13 5.11 8.42
C ASP A 131 -11.31 5.77 7.31
N ASN A 132 -9.98 5.66 7.38
CA ASN A 132 -9.06 6.20 6.37
C ASN A 132 -8.76 5.20 5.25
N PHE A 133 -9.26 3.96 5.35
CA PHE A 133 -9.06 2.93 4.34
C PHE A 133 -10.16 2.98 3.28
N ILE A 134 -9.77 3.09 2.02
CA ILE A 134 -10.73 3.13 0.90
C ILE A 134 -11.02 1.70 0.44
N VAL A 135 -12.29 1.34 0.55
CA VAL A 135 -12.77 0.01 0.15
C VAL A 135 -13.14 0.02 -1.33
N GLY A 136 -12.64 -0.95 -2.06
CA GLY A 136 -12.96 -1.19 -3.47
C GLY A 136 -13.14 -2.68 -3.74
N SER A 137 -13.48 -3.05 -4.98
CA SER A 137 -13.75 -4.43 -5.39
C SER A 137 -12.59 -5.40 -5.10
N GLY A 138 -11.34 -4.90 -5.15
CA GLY A 138 -10.13 -5.70 -4.95
C GLY A 138 -9.74 -5.95 -3.48
N ASN A 139 -10.35 -5.26 -2.50
CA ASN A 139 -9.97 -5.35 -1.09
C ASN A 139 -11.16 -5.53 -0.12
N GLU A 140 -12.38 -5.58 -0.62
CA GLU A 140 -13.61 -5.65 0.16
C GLU A 140 -13.63 -6.85 1.13
N LEU A 141 -13.24 -8.03 0.65
CA LEU A 141 -13.21 -9.24 1.46
C LEU A 141 -12.18 -9.13 2.59
N ALA A 142 -10.99 -8.59 2.29
CA ALA A 142 -9.95 -8.37 3.29
C ALA A 142 -10.41 -7.37 4.36
N TYR A 143 -11.04 -6.28 3.93
CA TYR A 143 -11.61 -5.28 4.81
C TYR A 143 -12.67 -5.87 5.75
N ALA A 144 -13.63 -6.64 5.21
CA ALA A 144 -14.70 -7.27 6.00
C ALA A 144 -14.14 -8.28 7.02
N ALA A 145 -13.16 -9.10 6.62
CA ALA A 145 -12.49 -10.03 7.52
C ALA A 145 -11.74 -9.31 8.65
N CYS A 146 -11.01 -8.24 8.32
CA CYS A 146 -10.31 -7.42 9.30
C CYS A 146 -11.26 -6.74 10.29
N GLN A 147 -12.40 -6.22 9.83
CA GLN A 147 -13.42 -5.65 10.72
C GLN A 147 -14.01 -6.70 11.66
N ALA A 148 -14.29 -7.91 11.15
CA ALA A 148 -14.83 -9.00 11.98
C ALA A 148 -13.83 -9.43 13.07
N ILE A 149 -12.52 -9.48 12.74
CA ILE A 149 -11.46 -9.78 13.70
C ILE A 149 -11.32 -8.66 14.75
N ALA A 150 -11.38 -7.40 14.34
CA ALA A 150 -11.26 -6.27 15.24
C ALA A 150 -12.37 -6.23 16.31
N GLN A 151 -13.56 -6.77 15.99
CA GLN A 151 -14.65 -6.91 16.95
C GLN A 151 -14.45 -8.07 17.92
N ASN A 152 -13.97 -9.23 17.43
CA ASN A 152 -13.84 -10.46 18.21
C ASN A 152 -12.55 -11.20 17.84
N PRO A 153 -11.37 -10.76 18.30
CA PRO A 153 -10.10 -11.40 17.96
C PRO A 153 -10.03 -12.84 18.52
N GLY A 154 -9.39 -13.73 17.76
CA GLY A 154 -9.18 -15.13 18.11
C GLY A 154 -10.36 -16.07 17.89
N THR A 155 -11.55 -15.58 17.55
CA THR A 155 -12.76 -16.40 17.38
C THR A 155 -13.04 -16.82 15.97
N LYS A 156 -12.76 -15.97 14.99
CA LYS A 156 -12.98 -16.22 13.56
C LYS A 156 -11.73 -15.88 12.76
N TYR A 157 -11.54 -16.58 11.64
CA TYR A 157 -10.45 -16.28 10.71
C TYR A 157 -9.05 -16.23 11.38
N ASN A 158 -8.69 -17.28 12.10
CA ASN A 158 -7.41 -17.38 12.79
C ASN A 158 -6.59 -18.59 12.31
N PRO A 159 -5.42 -18.39 11.67
CA PRO A 159 -4.84 -17.09 11.30
C PRO A 159 -5.59 -16.40 10.16
N LEU A 160 -5.43 -15.08 10.08
CA LEU A 160 -5.75 -14.32 8.86
C LEU A 160 -4.46 -14.11 8.06
N PHE A 161 -4.44 -14.56 6.83
CA PHE A 161 -3.33 -14.39 5.90
C PHE A 161 -3.76 -13.49 4.74
N ILE A 162 -3.19 -12.30 4.63
CA ILE A 162 -3.49 -11.35 3.56
C ILE A 162 -2.28 -11.27 2.62
N TYR A 163 -2.50 -11.55 1.34
CA TYR A 163 -1.43 -11.46 0.36
C TYR A 163 -1.85 -10.65 -0.87
N GLY A 164 -0.88 -10.25 -1.68
CA GLY A 164 -1.10 -9.49 -2.91
C GLY A 164 0.04 -8.54 -3.21
N GLY A 165 -0.03 -7.82 -4.31
CA GLY A 165 1.03 -6.94 -4.81
C GLY A 165 1.59 -5.95 -3.78
N VAL A 166 2.77 -5.40 -4.08
CA VAL A 166 3.40 -4.39 -3.23
C VAL A 166 2.63 -3.07 -3.32
N GLY A 167 2.44 -2.40 -2.17
CA GLY A 167 1.86 -1.05 -2.13
C GLY A 167 0.35 -0.97 -2.37
N ILE A 168 -0.41 -2.05 -2.14
CA ILE A 168 -1.89 -2.09 -2.31
C ILE A 168 -2.67 -1.84 -1.01
N GLY A 169 -1.98 -1.55 0.12
CA GLY A 169 -2.63 -1.21 1.38
C GLY A 169 -2.70 -2.34 2.41
N LYS A 170 -2.00 -3.49 2.24
CA LYS A 170 -1.96 -4.60 3.22
C LYS A 170 -1.57 -4.11 4.62
N THR A 171 -0.42 -3.45 4.73
CA THR A 171 0.10 -2.90 6.00
C THR A 171 -0.90 -1.95 6.67
N HIS A 172 -1.58 -1.08 5.90
CA HIS A 172 -2.62 -0.20 6.44
C HIS A 172 -3.74 -1.02 7.08
N LEU A 173 -4.25 -2.01 6.36
CA LEU A 173 -5.41 -2.77 6.78
C LEU A 173 -5.13 -3.61 8.03
N ILE A 174 -3.97 -4.30 8.10
CA ILE A 174 -3.61 -5.10 9.28
C ILE A 174 -3.34 -4.22 10.51
N GLN A 175 -2.75 -3.04 10.34
CA GLN A 175 -2.56 -2.10 11.44
C GLN A 175 -3.88 -1.45 11.90
N ALA A 176 -4.83 -1.24 10.99
CA ALA A 176 -6.17 -0.78 11.35
C ALA A 176 -6.88 -1.76 12.29
N VAL A 177 -6.66 -3.08 12.12
CA VAL A 177 -7.14 -4.08 13.08
C VAL A 177 -6.53 -3.85 14.45
N GLY A 178 -5.21 -3.68 14.54
CA GLY A 178 -4.51 -3.45 15.80
C GLY A 178 -5.03 -2.22 16.53
N ASN A 179 -5.14 -1.10 15.81
CA ASN A 179 -5.67 0.16 16.35
C ASN A 179 -7.12 0.01 16.84
N ALA A 180 -7.96 -0.67 16.07
CA ALA A 180 -9.36 -0.89 16.45
C ALA A 180 -9.51 -1.83 17.66
N VAL A 181 -8.68 -2.88 17.76
CA VAL A 181 -8.67 -3.77 18.95
C VAL A 181 -8.27 -3.01 20.20
N MET A 182 -7.23 -2.17 20.12
CA MET A 182 -6.79 -1.33 21.24
C MET A 182 -7.86 -0.33 21.68
N ALA A 183 -8.56 0.28 20.71
CA ALA A 183 -9.66 1.20 20.97
C ALA A 183 -10.86 0.50 21.65
N ASN A 184 -11.20 -0.71 21.16
CA ASN A 184 -12.34 -1.48 21.68
C ASN A 184 -12.05 -2.16 23.04
N LYS A 185 -10.80 -2.54 23.28
CA LYS A 185 -10.36 -3.24 24.50
C LYS A 185 -9.09 -2.60 25.04
N PRO A 186 -9.23 -1.52 25.85
CA PRO A 186 -8.09 -0.90 26.52
C PRO A 186 -7.34 -1.93 27.37
N GLY A 187 -6.02 -2.03 27.17
CA GLY A 187 -5.16 -3.02 27.83
C GLY A 187 -4.95 -4.33 27.07
N ALA A 188 -5.53 -4.51 25.90
CA ALA A 188 -5.18 -5.64 25.02
C ALA A 188 -3.71 -5.54 24.59
N HIS A 189 -2.97 -6.65 24.69
CA HIS A 189 -1.58 -6.73 24.27
C HIS A 189 -1.53 -7.00 22.75
N VAL A 190 -1.50 -5.92 21.96
CA VAL A 190 -1.38 -5.98 20.51
C VAL A 190 0.07 -5.75 20.12
N VAL A 191 0.65 -6.71 19.39
CA VAL A 191 2.03 -6.64 18.90
C VAL A 191 2.00 -6.57 17.37
N TYR A 192 2.48 -5.46 16.81
CA TYR A 192 2.78 -5.33 15.39
C TYR A 192 4.29 -5.37 15.20
N VAL A 193 4.75 -6.18 14.26
CA VAL A 193 6.17 -6.30 13.94
C VAL A 193 6.35 -6.65 12.46
N SER A 194 7.32 -6.02 11.79
CA SER A 194 7.76 -6.52 10.48
C SER A 194 8.58 -7.80 10.67
N THR A 195 8.54 -8.67 9.67
CA THR A 195 9.34 -9.91 9.74
C THR A 195 10.83 -9.64 9.88
N GLU A 196 11.34 -8.57 9.26
CA GLU A 196 12.74 -8.19 9.39
C GLU A 196 13.10 -7.83 10.83
N GLN A 197 12.24 -7.06 11.49
CA GLN A 197 12.42 -6.71 12.90
C GLN A 197 12.30 -7.94 13.81
N PHE A 198 11.33 -8.83 13.56
CA PHE A 198 11.20 -10.10 14.30
C PHE A 198 12.48 -10.94 14.22
N VAL A 199 13.05 -11.06 12.99
CA VAL A 199 14.34 -11.77 12.77
C VAL A 199 15.46 -11.11 13.55
N GLN A 200 15.58 -9.78 13.48
CA GLN A 200 16.63 -9.05 14.18
C GLN A 200 16.53 -9.21 15.70
N GLU A 201 15.34 -9.07 16.25
CA GLU A 201 15.09 -9.25 17.68
C GLU A 201 15.37 -10.68 18.16
N PHE A 202 15.04 -11.68 17.34
CA PHE A 202 15.38 -13.07 17.63
C PHE A 202 16.89 -13.32 17.63
N LEU A 203 17.61 -12.80 16.65
CA LEU A 203 19.08 -12.90 16.61
C LEU A 203 19.74 -12.22 17.81
N ASP A 204 19.23 -11.06 18.20
CA ASP A 204 19.71 -10.34 19.38
C ASP A 204 19.39 -11.13 20.69
N ALA A 205 18.20 -11.75 20.76
CA ALA A 205 17.83 -12.59 21.89
C ALA A 205 18.78 -13.80 22.04
N ILE A 206 19.16 -14.45 20.93
CA ILE A 206 20.17 -15.52 20.94
C ILE A 206 21.53 -14.97 21.43
N ARG A 207 21.98 -13.85 20.85
CA ARG A 207 23.26 -13.23 21.13
C ARG A 207 23.40 -12.86 22.61
N TYR A 208 22.34 -12.32 23.20
CA TYR A 208 22.31 -11.87 24.59
C TYR A 208 21.75 -12.90 25.57
N LYS A 209 21.47 -14.14 25.13
CA LYS A 209 20.87 -15.23 25.93
C LYS A 209 19.54 -14.85 26.59
N LYS A 210 18.68 -14.08 25.84
CA LYS A 210 17.37 -13.61 26.29
C LYS A 210 16.22 -14.29 25.54
N ASN A 211 16.39 -15.52 25.10
CA ASN A 211 15.37 -16.26 24.31
C ASN A 211 14.04 -16.39 25.08
N THR A 212 14.09 -16.55 26.41
CA THR A 212 12.89 -16.64 27.24
C THR A 212 12.11 -15.34 27.26
N ASP A 213 12.80 -14.20 27.33
CA ASP A 213 12.17 -12.88 27.33
C ASP A 213 11.52 -12.60 25.95
N PHE A 214 12.22 -12.94 24.86
CA PHE A 214 11.70 -12.85 23.51
C PHE A 214 10.44 -13.69 23.33
N ALA A 215 10.51 -14.98 23.68
CA ALA A 215 9.38 -15.89 23.60
C ALA A 215 8.20 -15.43 24.48
N GLY A 216 8.49 -14.99 25.71
CA GLY A 216 7.49 -14.45 26.62
C GLY A 216 6.76 -13.24 26.04
N TYR A 217 7.48 -12.32 25.41
CA TYR A 217 6.90 -11.13 24.83
C TYR A 217 5.92 -11.46 23.68
N TYR A 218 6.34 -12.24 22.68
CA TYR A 218 5.52 -12.56 21.55
C TYR A 218 4.39 -13.55 21.85
N ARG A 219 4.63 -14.55 22.71
CA ARG A 219 3.64 -15.60 23.02
C ARG A 219 2.55 -15.15 23.99
N THR A 220 2.68 -13.98 24.61
CA THR A 220 1.64 -13.39 25.48
C THR A 220 0.73 -12.39 24.78
N ALA A 221 0.96 -12.11 23.49
CA ALA A 221 0.14 -11.19 22.73
C ALA A 221 -1.31 -11.67 22.62
N ASP A 222 -2.27 -10.76 22.76
CA ASP A 222 -3.68 -11.02 22.44
C ASP A 222 -3.91 -11.02 20.93
N VAL A 223 -3.18 -10.13 20.22
CA VAL A 223 -3.15 -10.05 18.75
C VAL A 223 -1.70 -9.89 18.30
N LEU A 224 -1.22 -10.84 17.52
CA LEU A 224 0.09 -10.75 16.85
C LEU A 224 -0.10 -10.45 15.37
N ILE A 225 0.48 -9.35 14.92
CA ILE A 225 0.44 -8.89 13.52
C ILE A 225 1.86 -8.93 12.97
N ILE A 226 2.08 -9.82 11.99
CA ILE A 226 3.36 -9.98 11.29
C ILE A 226 3.23 -9.44 9.87
N ASP A 227 4.01 -8.42 9.57
CA ASP A 227 4.03 -7.82 8.24
C ASP A 227 5.16 -8.39 7.38
N ASP A 228 4.86 -8.60 6.09
CA ASP A 228 5.80 -9.05 5.06
C ASP A 228 6.51 -10.38 5.41
N VAL A 229 5.74 -11.43 5.73
CA VAL A 229 6.28 -12.74 6.19
C VAL A 229 7.19 -13.43 5.17
N GLN A 230 7.17 -13.04 3.89
CA GLN A 230 8.09 -13.58 2.88
C GLN A 230 9.57 -13.38 3.25
N PHE A 231 9.92 -12.42 4.09
CA PHE A 231 11.30 -12.19 4.53
C PHE A 231 11.81 -13.19 5.57
N ILE A 232 10.96 -14.12 6.08
CA ILE A 232 11.41 -15.25 6.90
C ILE A 232 12.04 -16.38 6.05
N ALA A 233 11.85 -16.34 4.73
CA ALA A 233 12.33 -17.34 3.79
C ALA A 233 13.84 -17.58 3.92
N GLY A 234 14.28 -18.85 3.93
CA GLY A 234 15.69 -19.24 4.07
C GLY A 234 16.32 -19.07 5.46
N LYS A 235 15.54 -18.68 6.49
CA LYS A 235 16.04 -18.48 7.85
C LYS A 235 15.51 -19.56 8.79
N GLU A 236 16.02 -20.79 8.67
CA GLU A 236 15.49 -21.98 9.34
C GLU A 236 15.25 -21.79 10.84
N LYS A 237 16.24 -21.30 11.61
CA LYS A 237 16.09 -21.08 13.06
C LYS A 237 14.99 -20.08 13.42
N THR A 238 14.83 -19.06 12.59
CA THR A 238 13.75 -18.07 12.79
C THR A 238 12.38 -18.66 12.41
N GLN A 239 12.32 -19.49 11.38
CA GLN A 239 11.10 -20.21 11.01
C GLN A 239 10.67 -21.16 12.13
N GLU A 240 11.61 -21.84 12.76
CA GLU A 240 11.36 -22.71 13.90
C GLU A 240 10.78 -21.92 15.09
N GLU A 241 11.42 -20.82 15.49
CA GLU A 241 10.93 -19.97 16.59
C GLU A 241 9.56 -19.36 16.28
N PHE A 242 9.37 -18.91 15.03
CA PHE A 242 8.08 -18.41 14.60
C PHE A 242 6.98 -19.48 14.65
N PHE A 243 7.30 -20.72 14.26
CA PHE A 243 6.38 -21.85 14.36
C PHE A 243 5.96 -22.12 15.80
N HIS A 244 6.89 -22.08 16.75
CA HIS A 244 6.58 -22.25 18.18
C HIS A 244 5.71 -21.09 18.71
N THR A 245 6.03 -19.87 18.34
CA THR A 245 5.24 -18.67 18.70
C THR A 245 3.83 -18.73 18.13
N PHE A 246 3.69 -19.09 16.87
CA PHE A 246 2.40 -19.29 16.21
C PHE A 246 1.54 -20.33 16.93
N ASN A 247 2.13 -21.52 17.21
CA ASN A 247 1.38 -22.59 17.87
C ASN A 247 0.93 -22.19 19.28
N ALA A 248 1.78 -21.52 20.06
CA ALA A 248 1.44 -21.06 21.40
C ALA A 248 0.24 -20.10 21.39
N LEU A 249 0.25 -19.12 20.45
CA LEU A 249 -0.83 -18.16 20.30
C LEU A 249 -2.11 -18.83 19.81
N HIS A 250 -2.03 -19.68 18.80
CA HIS A 250 -3.18 -20.38 18.26
C HIS A 250 -3.86 -21.31 19.27
N GLN A 251 -3.08 -22.05 20.05
CA GLN A 251 -3.60 -22.90 21.14
C GLN A 251 -4.28 -22.10 22.25
N ALA A 252 -3.78 -20.88 22.52
CA ALA A 252 -4.38 -19.96 23.47
C ALA A 252 -5.56 -19.14 22.90
N ASN A 253 -6.03 -19.46 21.68
CA ASN A 253 -7.07 -18.72 20.96
C ASN A 253 -6.73 -17.21 20.81
N LYS A 254 -5.46 -16.87 20.67
CA LYS A 254 -5.00 -15.52 20.38
C LYS A 254 -4.97 -15.29 18.88
N GLN A 255 -5.28 -14.07 18.46
CA GLN A 255 -5.35 -13.74 17.02
C GLN A 255 -3.96 -13.63 16.41
N VAL A 256 -3.77 -14.28 15.27
CA VAL A 256 -2.58 -14.08 14.42
C VAL A 256 -3.01 -13.52 13.07
N ILE A 257 -2.36 -12.43 12.64
CA ILE A 257 -2.58 -11.77 11.35
C ILE A 257 -1.23 -11.69 10.64
N ILE A 258 -1.22 -12.10 9.39
CA ILE A 258 0.01 -12.22 8.59
C ILE A 258 -0.21 -11.53 7.26
N SER A 259 0.74 -10.69 6.83
CA SER A 259 0.77 -10.17 5.47
C SER A 259 1.91 -10.78 4.66
N SER A 260 1.73 -10.81 3.33
CA SER A 260 2.75 -11.26 2.38
C SER A 260 2.55 -10.60 1.01
N ASP A 261 3.58 -10.58 0.19
CA ASP A 261 3.47 -10.23 -1.23
C ASP A 261 3.08 -11.43 -2.12
N LYS A 262 3.10 -12.66 -1.54
CA LYS A 262 2.81 -13.92 -2.23
C LYS A 262 1.94 -14.84 -1.37
N PRO A 263 1.15 -15.73 -1.99
CA PRO A 263 0.45 -16.77 -1.25
C PRO A 263 1.44 -17.74 -0.58
N PRO A 264 1.04 -18.45 0.50
CA PRO A 264 1.95 -19.32 1.27
C PRO A 264 2.67 -20.38 0.43
N LYS A 265 2.01 -20.89 -0.62
CA LYS A 265 2.57 -21.90 -1.53
C LYS A 265 3.73 -21.39 -2.39
N ASP A 266 3.77 -20.08 -2.67
CA ASP A 266 4.73 -19.45 -3.57
C ASP A 266 5.88 -18.74 -2.82
N ILE A 267 5.90 -18.81 -1.48
CA ILE A 267 7.01 -18.30 -0.67
C ILE A 267 8.15 -19.33 -0.77
N PRO A 268 9.31 -18.97 -1.37
CA PRO A 268 10.42 -19.90 -1.54
C PRO A 268 11.02 -20.29 -0.18
N THR A 269 11.53 -21.48 -0.06
CA THR A 269 12.23 -21.99 1.15
C THR A 269 11.43 -21.85 2.46
N LEU A 270 10.12 -21.74 2.37
CA LEU A 270 9.23 -21.80 3.54
C LEU A 270 9.02 -23.27 3.93
N GLU A 271 9.23 -23.60 5.22
CA GLU A 271 8.99 -24.92 5.74
C GLU A 271 7.53 -25.37 5.59
N ASP A 272 7.30 -26.62 5.23
CA ASP A 272 5.96 -27.18 4.98
C ASP A 272 5.03 -27.05 6.18
N ARG A 273 5.57 -27.17 7.38
CA ARG A 273 4.80 -26.99 8.63
C ARG A 273 4.25 -25.55 8.78
N LEU A 274 5.03 -24.52 8.42
CA LEU A 274 4.57 -23.14 8.43
C LEU A 274 3.60 -22.87 7.26
N ARG A 275 3.91 -23.41 6.08
CA ARG A 275 3.03 -23.29 4.91
C ARG A 275 1.63 -23.85 5.20
N SER A 276 1.56 -25.02 5.85
CA SER A 276 0.30 -25.61 6.28
C SER A 276 -0.44 -24.75 7.30
N ARG A 277 0.27 -24.14 8.26
CA ARG A 277 -0.32 -23.26 9.28
C ARG A 277 -0.88 -21.98 8.67
N PHE A 278 -0.17 -21.36 7.73
CA PHE A 278 -0.64 -20.14 7.05
C PHE A 278 -1.87 -20.40 6.19
N ALA A 279 -1.98 -21.60 5.61
CA ALA A 279 -3.13 -22.01 4.82
C ALA A 279 -4.34 -22.49 5.65
N TRP A 280 -4.18 -22.73 6.96
CA TRP A 280 -5.22 -23.32 7.80
C TRP A 280 -6.40 -22.37 8.06
N GLY A 281 -6.13 -21.08 8.26
CA GLY A 281 -7.16 -20.08 8.53
C GLY A 281 -7.79 -19.51 7.25
N MET A 282 -7.95 -18.19 7.23
CA MET A 282 -8.47 -17.47 6.06
C MET A 282 -7.33 -16.82 5.29
N SER A 283 -7.14 -17.22 4.03
CA SER A 283 -6.18 -16.58 3.11
C SER A 283 -6.93 -15.72 2.10
N ILE A 284 -6.56 -14.45 1.99
CA ILE A 284 -7.24 -13.47 1.14
C ILE A 284 -6.24 -12.81 0.20
N ASP A 285 -6.57 -12.84 -1.09
CA ASP A 285 -5.84 -12.15 -2.14
C ASP A 285 -6.38 -10.73 -2.29
N MET A 286 -5.52 -9.74 -2.01
CA MET A 286 -5.83 -8.33 -2.28
C MET A 286 -5.35 -7.97 -3.68
N GLN A 287 -6.25 -7.42 -4.49
CA GLN A 287 -5.98 -7.01 -5.85
C GLN A 287 -5.63 -5.52 -5.94
N ASN A 288 -5.03 -5.13 -7.06
CA ASN A 288 -4.82 -3.71 -7.36
C ASN A 288 -6.14 -2.94 -7.38
N PRO A 289 -6.17 -1.69 -6.87
CA PRO A 289 -7.38 -0.88 -6.87
C PRO A 289 -7.84 -0.59 -8.30
N ASP A 290 -9.14 -0.65 -8.54
CA ASP A 290 -9.77 -0.20 -9.77
C ASP A 290 -9.67 1.33 -9.94
N PHE A 291 -10.08 1.85 -11.09
CA PHE A 291 -9.98 3.27 -11.40
C PHE A 291 -10.73 4.14 -10.38
N GLU A 292 -11.94 3.72 -9.99
CA GLU A 292 -12.79 4.47 -9.06
C GLU A 292 -12.16 4.51 -7.67
N THR A 293 -11.64 3.38 -7.20
CA THR A 293 -10.91 3.29 -5.93
C THR A 293 -9.66 4.16 -5.92
N ARG A 294 -8.89 4.21 -7.03
CA ARG A 294 -7.72 5.09 -7.14
C ARG A 294 -8.11 6.56 -7.07
N CYS A 295 -9.19 6.96 -7.74
CA CYS A 295 -9.72 8.33 -7.65
C CYS A 295 -10.11 8.69 -6.22
N ALA A 296 -10.79 7.78 -5.51
CA ALA A 296 -11.20 8.00 -4.13
C ALA A 296 -9.99 8.12 -3.18
N ILE A 297 -8.96 7.29 -3.37
CA ILE A 297 -7.70 7.37 -2.62
C ILE A 297 -7.03 8.73 -2.82
N LEU A 298 -6.88 9.20 -4.08
CA LEU A 298 -6.28 10.49 -4.39
C LEU A 298 -7.02 11.65 -3.71
N GLN A 299 -8.35 11.64 -3.76
CA GLN A 299 -9.17 12.67 -3.12
C GLN A 299 -9.02 12.66 -1.60
N THR A 300 -9.06 11.47 -0.98
CA THR A 300 -8.89 11.34 0.48
C THR A 300 -7.51 11.82 0.92
N LYS A 301 -6.46 11.46 0.17
CA LYS A 301 -5.08 11.89 0.47
C LYS A 301 -4.88 13.38 0.26
N ALA A 302 -5.43 13.97 -0.80
CA ALA A 302 -5.38 15.41 -1.03
C ALA A 302 -6.12 16.20 0.07
N HIS A 303 -7.22 15.65 0.57
CA HIS A 303 -7.94 16.28 1.69
C HIS A 303 -7.11 16.31 2.97
N VAL A 304 -6.30 15.29 3.23
CA VAL A 304 -5.38 15.29 4.38
C VAL A 304 -4.34 16.43 4.29
N HIS A 305 -4.03 16.88 3.07
CA HIS A 305 -3.15 18.03 2.81
C HIS A 305 -3.90 19.36 2.66
N ASP A 306 -5.21 19.41 2.93
CA ASP A 306 -6.09 20.57 2.76
C ASP A 306 -6.03 21.19 1.35
N VAL A 307 -5.65 20.43 0.34
CA VAL A 307 -5.57 20.88 -1.06
C VAL A 307 -6.72 20.29 -1.87
N PRO A 308 -7.63 21.12 -2.42
CA PRO A 308 -8.67 20.65 -3.30
C PRO A 308 -8.08 20.25 -4.66
N LEU A 309 -8.28 19.00 -5.08
CA LEU A 309 -7.90 18.54 -6.41
C LEU A 309 -9.09 18.64 -7.38
N PRO A 310 -8.94 19.35 -8.52
CA PRO A 310 -9.94 19.33 -9.57
C PRO A 310 -10.14 17.91 -10.14
N PRO A 311 -11.37 17.50 -10.49
CA PRO A 311 -11.66 16.18 -11.03
C PRO A 311 -10.79 15.77 -12.23
N PRO A 312 -10.50 16.64 -13.21
CA PRO A 312 -9.63 16.29 -14.32
C PRO A 312 -8.21 15.91 -13.90
N VAL A 313 -7.69 16.52 -12.80
CA VAL A 313 -6.38 16.19 -12.23
C VAL A 313 -6.44 14.80 -11.60
N VAL A 314 -7.48 14.51 -10.81
CA VAL A 314 -7.67 13.20 -10.17
C VAL A 314 -7.76 12.09 -11.21
N GLU A 315 -8.59 12.27 -12.23
CA GLU A 315 -8.75 11.31 -13.32
C GLU A 315 -7.42 11.11 -14.09
N TYR A 316 -6.68 12.19 -14.33
CA TYR A 316 -5.36 12.12 -14.95
C TYR A 316 -4.37 11.30 -14.11
N LEU A 317 -4.23 11.59 -12.81
CA LEU A 317 -3.34 10.86 -11.92
C LEU A 317 -3.74 9.39 -11.76
N ALA A 318 -5.04 9.12 -11.63
CA ALA A 318 -5.56 7.76 -11.53
C ALA A 318 -5.34 6.93 -12.80
N ASN A 319 -5.38 7.56 -13.99
CA ASN A 319 -5.00 6.92 -15.26
C ASN A 319 -3.48 6.80 -15.41
N LEU A 320 -2.75 7.77 -14.86
CA LEU A 320 -1.30 7.80 -14.90
C LEU A 320 -0.69 6.63 -14.14
N VAL A 321 -1.16 6.31 -12.95
CA VAL A 321 -0.65 5.22 -12.11
C VAL A 321 -1.70 4.14 -11.92
N GLN A 322 -1.41 2.93 -12.41
CA GLN A 322 -2.32 1.78 -12.34
C GLN A 322 -1.74 0.62 -11.53
N THR A 323 -0.50 0.74 -11.08
CA THR A 323 0.29 -0.36 -10.53
C THR A 323 0.06 -0.55 -9.03
N ASN A 324 0.25 0.52 -8.23
CA ASN A 324 0.15 0.45 -6.79
C ASN A 324 -0.17 1.81 -6.15
N ILE A 325 -0.66 1.78 -4.91
CA ILE A 325 -1.08 2.98 -4.18
C ILE A 325 0.13 3.82 -3.75
N ARG A 326 1.28 3.21 -3.44
CA ARG A 326 2.49 3.98 -3.05
C ARG A 326 2.99 4.87 -4.18
N GLU A 327 2.97 4.36 -5.41
CA GLU A 327 3.33 5.15 -6.59
C GLU A 327 2.28 6.25 -6.85
N LEU A 328 1.01 5.94 -6.64
CA LEU A 328 -0.08 6.90 -6.75
C LEU A 328 0.05 8.06 -5.75
N GLU A 329 0.37 7.76 -4.49
CA GLU A 329 0.70 8.75 -3.46
C GLU A 329 1.97 9.53 -3.80
N GLY A 330 2.97 8.88 -4.37
CA GLY A 330 4.22 9.50 -4.80
C GLY A 330 4.00 10.59 -5.84
N VAL A 331 3.21 10.31 -6.89
CA VAL A 331 2.91 11.32 -7.92
C VAL A 331 2.01 12.44 -7.40
N LEU A 332 1.08 12.13 -6.49
CA LEU A 332 0.30 13.15 -5.80
C LEU A 332 1.19 14.09 -5.00
N ASN A 333 2.07 13.55 -4.16
CA ASN A 333 2.98 14.35 -3.33
C ASN A 333 3.92 15.21 -4.19
N GLN A 334 4.41 14.71 -5.33
CA GLN A 334 5.21 15.49 -6.27
C GLN A 334 4.42 16.68 -6.83
N LEU A 335 3.16 16.47 -7.23
CA LEU A 335 2.31 17.54 -7.73
C LEU A 335 2.03 18.58 -6.63
N LEU A 336 1.66 18.15 -5.43
CA LEU A 336 1.36 19.05 -4.32
C LEU A 336 2.59 19.88 -3.91
N ALA A 337 3.75 19.24 -3.76
CA ALA A 337 4.99 19.91 -3.43
C ALA A 337 5.39 20.96 -4.51
N PHE A 338 5.23 20.64 -5.80
CA PHE A 338 5.48 21.57 -6.89
C PHE A 338 4.55 22.79 -6.83
N CYS A 339 3.25 22.55 -6.61
CA CYS A 339 2.24 23.61 -6.51
C CYS A 339 2.50 24.51 -5.30
N GLU A 340 2.82 23.92 -4.14
CA GLU A 340 3.16 24.65 -2.92
C GLU A 340 4.39 25.55 -3.11
N MET A 341 5.48 25.01 -3.66
CA MET A 341 6.71 25.77 -3.95
C MET A 341 6.48 26.97 -4.88
N ARG A 342 5.50 26.88 -5.78
CA ARG A 342 5.20 27.91 -6.79
C ARG A 342 4.03 28.81 -6.39
N GLY A 343 3.32 28.51 -5.28
CA GLY A 343 2.11 29.24 -4.89
C GLY A 343 0.96 29.07 -5.89
N LEU A 344 0.91 27.91 -6.58
CA LEU A 344 -0.09 27.62 -7.62
C LEU A 344 -1.11 26.61 -7.11
N ALA A 345 -2.35 26.69 -7.62
CA ALA A 345 -3.33 25.62 -7.42
C ALA A 345 -3.07 24.47 -8.40
N PRO A 346 -3.28 23.19 -7.99
CA PRO A 346 -3.15 22.07 -8.89
C PRO A 346 -4.12 22.16 -10.07
N ASP A 347 -3.61 22.07 -11.30
CA ASP A 347 -4.42 21.99 -12.52
C ASP A 347 -3.91 20.88 -13.45
N LEU A 348 -4.66 20.58 -14.50
CA LEU A 348 -4.35 19.52 -15.46
C LEU A 348 -3.09 19.83 -16.27
N GLN A 349 -2.82 21.10 -16.59
CA GLN A 349 -1.65 21.49 -17.38
C GLN A 349 -0.38 21.30 -16.56
N ILE A 350 -0.40 21.72 -15.29
CA ILE A 350 0.71 21.52 -14.36
C ILE A 350 0.94 20.01 -14.16
N ALA A 351 -0.12 19.24 -13.89
CA ALA A 351 0.00 17.80 -13.70
C ALA A 351 0.57 17.10 -14.93
N SER A 352 0.10 17.46 -16.13
CA SER A 352 0.58 16.86 -17.37
C SER A 352 2.01 17.26 -17.73
N SER A 353 2.40 18.50 -17.49
CA SER A 353 3.76 18.97 -17.77
C SER A 353 4.78 18.39 -16.79
N LEU A 354 4.42 18.30 -15.51
CA LEU A 354 5.31 17.78 -14.46
C LEU A 354 5.49 16.26 -14.55
N LEU A 355 4.39 15.53 -14.78
CA LEU A 355 4.35 14.07 -14.66
C LEU A 355 4.28 13.36 -16.02
N GLY A 356 3.92 14.07 -17.10
CA GLY A 356 3.81 13.51 -18.44
C GLY A 356 5.15 13.03 -18.99
N ASN A 357 6.23 13.73 -18.71
CA ASN A 357 7.59 13.34 -19.11
C ASN A 357 8.12 12.09 -18.38
N ALA A 358 7.56 11.75 -17.22
CA ALA A 358 7.91 10.51 -16.53
C ALA A 358 7.34 9.24 -17.23
N ARG A 359 6.44 9.41 -18.21
CA ARG A 359 5.76 8.35 -18.94
C ARG A 359 6.15 8.18 -20.40
N SER A 360 7.13 8.89 -20.88
CA SER A 360 7.74 8.59 -22.21
C SER A 360 8.51 7.25 -22.22
N ARG A 361 8.42 6.45 -21.13
CA ARG A 361 8.84 5.05 -21.18
C ARG A 361 7.70 4.23 -21.79
N PRO A 362 7.81 3.76 -23.03
CA PRO A 362 6.80 2.89 -23.63
C PRO A 362 6.60 1.67 -22.74
N LYS A 363 5.37 1.38 -22.37
CA LYS A 363 4.99 0.33 -21.41
C LYS A 363 5.42 -1.08 -21.80
N HIS A 364 5.84 -1.30 -23.03
CA HIS A 364 6.32 -2.58 -23.54
C HIS A 364 7.40 -2.37 -24.61
N ILE A 365 8.65 -2.19 -24.17
CA ILE A 365 9.78 -2.36 -25.06
C ILE A 365 9.89 -3.87 -25.33
N SER A 366 9.79 -4.28 -26.58
CA SER A 366 10.01 -5.67 -26.98
C SER A 366 11.51 -5.94 -27.22
N ALA A 367 11.93 -7.19 -27.05
CA ALA A 367 13.30 -7.59 -27.38
C ALA A 367 13.67 -7.24 -28.81
N LYS A 368 12.71 -7.38 -29.74
CA LYS A 368 12.88 -7.02 -31.15
C LYS A 368 13.17 -5.52 -31.34
N GLN A 369 12.48 -4.64 -30.62
CA GLN A 369 12.72 -3.20 -30.68
C GLN A 369 14.10 -2.81 -30.17
N ILE A 370 14.60 -3.45 -29.10
CA ILE A 370 15.96 -3.22 -28.60
C ILE A 370 16.99 -3.62 -29.65
N ILE A 371 16.84 -4.78 -30.27
CA ILE A 371 17.74 -5.25 -31.30
C ILE A 371 17.72 -4.33 -32.53
N GLU A 372 16.53 -3.91 -32.95
CA GLU A 372 16.35 -3.00 -34.09
C GLU A 372 16.96 -1.62 -33.83
N ARG A 373 16.73 -1.03 -32.65
CA ARG A 373 17.33 0.26 -32.29
C ARG A 373 18.83 0.18 -32.16
N THR A 374 19.35 -0.92 -31.62
CA THR A 374 20.82 -1.16 -31.57
C THR A 374 21.40 -1.29 -32.97
N ALA A 375 20.75 -2.06 -33.86
CA ALA A 375 21.15 -2.18 -35.24
C ALA A 375 21.20 -0.82 -35.97
N LYS A 376 20.17 0.01 -35.76
CA LYS A 376 20.07 1.35 -36.34
C LYS A 376 21.14 2.30 -35.79
N HIS A 377 21.44 2.24 -34.50
CA HIS A 377 22.50 3.08 -33.89
C HIS A 377 23.86 2.78 -34.47
N PHE A 378 24.21 1.52 -34.61
CA PHE A 378 25.51 1.08 -35.20
C PHE A 378 25.50 1.00 -36.73
N GLN A 379 24.40 1.40 -37.38
CA GLN A 379 24.22 1.38 -38.85
C GLN A 379 24.49 0.02 -39.48
N ILE A 380 24.11 -1.08 -38.83
CA ILE A 380 24.27 -2.44 -39.32
C ILE A 380 22.90 -3.09 -39.53
N PRO A 381 22.76 -4.03 -40.50
CA PRO A 381 21.54 -4.78 -40.68
C PRO A 381 21.20 -5.61 -39.44
N MET A 382 19.93 -5.68 -39.06
CA MET A 382 19.45 -6.49 -37.95
C MET A 382 19.82 -7.98 -38.10
N GLU A 383 19.83 -8.47 -39.35
CA GLU A 383 20.21 -9.86 -39.70
C GLU A 383 21.66 -10.18 -39.32
N ASP A 384 22.57 -9.18 -39.36
CA ASP A 384 23.96 -9.35 -38.96
C ASP A 384 24.12 -9.45 -37.43
N ILE A 385 23.29 -8.74 -36.67
CA ILE A 385 23.26 -8.90 -35.20
C ILE A 385 22.80 -10.31 -34.84
N LEU A 386 21.75 -10.83 -35.50
CA LEU A 386 21.19 -12.15 -35.27
C LEU A 386 22.06 -13.26 -35.90
N GLY A 387 22.83 -12.94 -36.92
CA GLY A 387 23.64 -13.88 -37.72
C GLY A 387 24.88 -14.42 -37.00
N PRO A 388 25.56 -15.43 -37.61
CA PRO A 388 26.73 -16.10 -37.03
C PRO A 388 28.03 -15.31 -37.17
N LYS A 389 28.07 -14.19 -37.92
CA LYS A 389 29.28 -13.39 -38.17
C LYS A 389 29.98 -12.98 -36.86
N ARG A 390 31.32 -12.99 -36.87
CA ARG A 390 32.17 -12.70 -35.71
C ARG A 390 33.09 -11.49 -35.91
N ASP A 391 32.82 -10.67 -36.93
CA ASP A 391 33.56 -9.45 -37.18
C ASP A 391 33.40 -8.48 -36.02
N LYS A 392 34.47 -7.78 -35.67
CA LYS A 392 34.51 -6.85 -34.51
C LYS A 392 33.36 -5.83 -34.56
N ASP A 393 33.06 -5.32 -35.77
CA ASP A 393 32.02 -4.32 -36.00
C ASP A 393 30.60 -4.84 -35.78
N ILE A 394 30.42 -6.16 -35.71
CA ILE A 394 29.13 -6.83 -35.43
C ILE A 394 29.08 -7.37 -34.00
N VAL A 395 30.24 -7.79 -33.47
CA VAL A 395 30.31 -8.41 -32.14
C VAL A 395 30.00 -7.39 -31.05
N ILE A 396 30.54 -6.16 -31.12
CA ILE A 396 30.29 -5.10 -30.12
C ILE A 396 28.80 -4.72 -30.10
N PRO A 397 28.14 -4.35 -31.21
CA PRO A 397 26.71 -4.09 -31.22
C PRO A 397 25.84 -5.22 -30.66
N ARG A 398 26.20 -6.48 -30.97
CA ARG A 398 25.52 -7.65 -30.42
C ARG A 398 25.67 -7.77 -28.93
N GLN A 399 26.87 -7.52 -28.37
CA GLN A 399 27.12 -7.52 -26.94
C GLN A 399 26.35 -6.40 -26.23
N VAL A 400 26.31 -5.20 -26.83
CA VAL A 400 25.50 -4.07 -26.35
C VAL A 400 24.01 -4.41 -26.34
N ALA A 401 23.49 -5.05 -27.41
CA ALA A 401 22.10 -5.52 -27.44
C ALA A 401 21.81 -6.51 -26.31
N MET A 402 22.70 -7.48 -26.04
CA MET A 402 22.55 -8.44 -24.93
C MET A 402 22.53 -7.74 -23.58
N TYR A 403 23.40 -6.75 -23.39
CA TYR A 403 23.44 -5.95 -22.16
C TYR A 403 22.15 -5.14 -21.96
N ILE A 404 21.65 -4.47 -22.98
CA ILE A 404 20.40 -3.69 -22.90
C ILE A 404 19.19 -4.60 -22.66
N LEU A 405 19.10 -5.77 -23.33
CA LEU A 405 18.07 -6.78 -23.06
C LEU A 405 18.07 -7.24 -21.60
N ARG A 406 19.27 -7.38 -21.00
CA ARG A 406 19.42 -7.74 -19.59
C ARG A 406 19.02 -6.60 -18.65
N SER A 407 19.51 -5.38 -18.92
CA SER A 407 19.30 -4.23 -18.04
C SER A 407 17.88 -3.67 -18.09
N GLU A 408 17.23 -3.64 -19.28
CA GLU A 408 15.92 -3.01 -19.46
C GLU A 408 14.74 -3.99 -19.36
N LEU A 409 14.91 -5.22 -19.85
CA LEU A 409 13.83 -6.23 -19.83
C LEU A 409 14.05 -7.32 -18.78
N HIS A 410 15.16 -7.29 -18.05
CA HIS A 410 15.52 -8.29 -17.03
C HIS A 410 15.41 -9.74 -17.53
N LEU A 411 15.65 -9.97 -18.84
CA LEU A 411 15.55 -11.31 -19.44
C LEU A 411 16.62 -12.25 -18.86
N SER A 412 16.26 -13.52 -18.72
CA SER A 412 17.23 -14.56 -18.35
C SER A 412 18.24 -14.79 -19.49
N PHE A 413 19.47 -15.16 -19.17
CA PHE A 413 20.52 -15.41 -20.18
C PHE A 413 20.12 -16.42 -21.27
N PRO A 414 19.43 -17.54 -20.95
CA PRO A 414 18.91 -18.42 -21.98
C PRO A 414 17.91 -17.76 -22.93
N LYS A 415 17.07 -16.83 -22.42
CA LYS A 415 16.11 -16.09 -23.24
C LYS A 415 16.83 -15.05 -24.12
N ILE A 416 17.82 -14.32 -23.59
CA ILE A 416 18.66 -13.39 -24.36
C ILE A 416 19.37 -14.12 -25.50
N ALA A 417 19.99 -15.28 -25.23
CA ALA A 417 20.65 -16.07 -26.25
C ALA A 417 19.67 -16.48 -27.37
N ARG A 418 18.46 -16.91 -27.01
CA ARG A 418 17.41 -17.30 -27.97
C ARG A 418 16.95 -16.13 -28.84
N GLU A 419 16.71 -14.95 -28.25
CA GLU A 419 16.32 -13.74 -28.98
C GLU A 419 17.38 -13.31 -30.00
N LEU A 420 18.66 -13.59 -29.75
CA LEU A 420 19.78 -13.29 -30.63
C LEU A 420 20.26 -14.50 -31.46
N GLY A 421 19.43 -15.55 -31.61
CA GLY A 421 19.71 -16.72 -32.44
C GLY A 421 20.90 -17.57 -31.96
N ARG A 422 21.23 -17.53 -30.65
CA ARG A 422 22.35 -18.31 -30.06
C ARG A 422 21.83 -19.55 -29.35
N LYS A 423 22.57 -20.66 -29.53
CA LYS A 423 22.26 -21.94 -28.89
C LYS A 423 22.73 -21.99 -27.44
N ASP A 424 23.83 -21.28 -27.13
CA ASP A 424 24.49 -21.32 -25.84
C ASP A 424 24.32 -19.96 -25.08
N HIS A 425 23.85 -20.06 -23.87
CA HIS A 425 23.66 -18.93 -22.98
C HIS A 425 24.96 -18.40 -22.34
N THR A 426 26.06 -19.17 -22.38
CA THR A 426 27.37 -18.74 -21.87
C THR A 426 27.88 -17.54 -22.66
N THR A 427 27.60 -17.45 -23.95
CA THR A 427 27.92 -16.29 -24.78
C THR A 427 27.19 -15.02 -24.29
N ALA A 428 25.93 -15.17 -23.86
CA ALA A 428 25.18 -14.02 -23.33
C ALA A 428 25.73 -13.57 -21.97
N ILE A 429 26.10 -14.49 -21.08
CA ILE A 429 26.74 -14.18 -19.81
C ILE A 429 28.01 -13.36 -20.01
N HIS A 430 28.97 -13.89 -20.77
CA HIS A 430 30.24 -13.20 -21.03
C HIS A 430 30.06 -11.86 -21.73
N SER A 431 29.09 -11.76 -22.65
CA SER A 431 28.82 -10.50 -23.35
C SER A 431 28.27 -9.42 -22.42
N VAL A 432 27.34 -9.78 -21.55
CA VAL A 432 26.76 -8.84 -20.57
C VAL A 432 27.82 -8.39 -19.56
N GLU A 433 28.57 -9.32 -18.98
CA GLU A 433 29.64 -9.00 -18.02
C GLU A 433 30.75 -8.12 -18.64
N LYS A 434 31.08 -8.35 -19.92
CA LYS A 434 32.05 -7.55 -20.64
C LYS A 434 31.56 -6.11 -20.81
N ILE A 435 30.37 -5.92 -21.35
CA ILE A 435 29.82 -4.57 -21.56
C ILE A 435 29.56 -3.86 -20.24
N GLU A 436 29.15 -4.54 -19.20
CA GLU A 436 28.97 -3.97 -17.84
C GLU A 436 30.28 -3.37 -17.31
N LYS A 437 31.42 -4.02 -17.55
CA LYS A 437 32.72 -3.48 -17.24
C LYS A 437 33.10 -2.32 -18.16
N GLU A 438 32.95 -2.49 -19.48
CA GLU A 438 33.32 -1.48 -20.48
C GLU A 438 32.54 -0.18 -20.33
N VAL A 439 31.26 -0.21 -19.97
CA VAL A 439 30.44 1.00 -19.69
C VAL A 439 31.03 1.87 -18.57
N SER A 440 31.87 1.30 -17.69
CA SER A 440 32.53 2.04 -16.62
C SER A 440 33.82 2.73 -17.06
N PHE A 441 34.48 2.26 -18.13
CA PHE A 441 35.80 2.71 -18.55
C PHE A 441 35.88 3.25 -19.98
N ASP A 442 34.96 2.85 -20.86
CA ASP A 442 34.92 3.22 -22.28
C ASP A 442 33.80 4.24 -22.51
N ALA A 443 34.22 5.50 -22.86
CA ALA A 443 33.30 6.60 -23.10
C ALA A 443 32.37 6.36 -24.31
N ASP A 444 32.87 5.68 -25.36
CA ASP A 444 32.12 5.45 -26.59
C ASP A 444 31.01 4.40 -26.37
N ILE A 445 31.33 3.33 -25.66
CA ILE A 445 30.33 2.31 -25.31
C ILE A 445 29.29 2.88 -24.35
N LYS A 446 29.71 3.69 -23.38
CA LYS A 446 28.80 4.38 -22.45
C LYS A 446 27.85 5.32 -23.18
N ALA A 447 28.37 6.10 -24.12
CA ALA A 447 27.56 7.01 -24.93
C ALA A 447 26.58 6.25 -25.84
N ALA A 448 27.04 5.17 -26.49
CA ALA A 448 26.21 4.33 -27.33
C ALA A 448 25.04 3.69 -26.54
N VAL A 449 25.33 3.13 -25.37
CA VAL A 449 24.30 2.55 -24.49
C VAL A 449 23.30 3.62 -24.04
N ALA A 450 23.76 4.82 -23.66
CA ALA A 450 22.90 5.91 -23.24
C ALA A 450 21.99 6.39 -24.38
N GLU A 451 22.54 6.61 -25.57
CA GLU A 451 21.78 7.06 -26.74
C GLU A 451 20.76 6.00 -27.21
N ILE A 452 21.13 4.73 -27.23
CA ILE A 452 20.17 3.66 -27.57
C ILE A 452 19.04 3.63 -26.54
N LYS A 453 19.34 3.73 -25.23
CA LYS A 453 18.33 3.79 -24.18
C LYS A 453 17.41 5.01 -24.35
N GLU A 454 17.96 6.18 -24.60
CA GLU A 454 17.18 7.40 -24.86
C GLU A 454 16.20 7.21 -26.04
N ARG A 455 16.70 6.66 -27.16
CA ARG A 455 15.88 6.37 -28.34
C ARG A 455 14.86 5.24 -28.15
N LEU A 456 15.04 4.35 -27.18
CA LEU A 456 14.04 3.34 -26.83
C LEU A 456 12.84 3.95 -26.11
N TYR A 457 13.07 5.07 -25.41
CA TYR A 457 12.05 5.75 -24.61
C TYR A 457 11.52 7.04 -25.26
N ALA A 458 12.10 7.46 -26.40
CA ALA A 458 11.58 8.51 -27.26
C ALA A 458 10.51 7.94 -28.20
#